data_62e796d213cf6ced233eed0dd6e2dc89
#
_entry.id   62e796d213cf6ced233eed0dd6e2dc89
#
_cell.length_a   1.000
_cell.length_b   1.000
_cell.length_c   1.000
_cell.angle_alpha   90.00
_cell.angle_beta   90.00
_cell.angle_gamma   90.00
#
_symmetry.space_group_name_H-M   'P 1'
#
loop_
_entity.id
_entity.type
_entity.pdbx_description
1 polymer ?
#
loop_
_entity_poly.entity_id
_entity_poly.type
_entity_poly.pdbx_seq_one_letter_code
_entity_poly.pdbx_strand_id
1 'polypeptide(L)'
;MKHLVLATALGLGAVSAAHAHTQGSSVQCNFESDYTFSQQGRTLIFSKDKAPGKRIMIQDSRLIVDGKDLELSPEDRQRVGEFEDEMRLLIPQVKQVTTEAIDIAFLALIEVSRGLNGEQDNSTIRKLQNAQINLRNSINKNPELVINDDIDAKIIEPIIADFVPDVASAALRQALSLVFSRDEEKAKAFEKRMDAMGDEIETKVEARAKKLEPLAQAMCSRVRNMDRIEDSIGVRLGNKEKINLLDTKAP
;
A
#
# COMPACT_ATOMS: atom_id res chain seq x y z
N MET A 1 -7.67 -3.58 20.90
CA MET A 1 -7.61 -4.55 19.80
C MET A 1 -7.74 -3.74 18.51
N LYS A 2 -6.59 -3.40 17.92
CA LYS A 2 -6.55 -2.77 16.60
C LYS A 2 -6.01 -3.84 15.67
N HIS A 3 -6.88 -4.40 14.87
CA HIS A 3 -6.52 -5.35 13.82
C HIS A 3 -5.92 -4.54 12.67
N LEU A 4 -4.67 -4.79 12.36
CA LEU A 4 -4.05 -4.28 11.15
C LEU A 4 -4.66 -5.07 9.98
N VAL A 5 -5.72 -4.53 9.43
CA VAL A 5 -6.28 -5.00 8.17
C VAL A 5 -5.45 -4.31 7.09
N LEU A 6 -4.38 -4.96 6.65
CA LEU A 6 -3.78 -4.60 5.36
C LEU A 6 -4.71 -5.15 4.28
N ALA A 7 -5.93 -4.61 4.25
CA ALA A 7 -6.77 -4.71 3.08
C ALA A 7 -6.10 -3.83 2.02
N THR A 8 -5.26 -4.42 1.19
CA THR A 8 -4.99 -3.87 -0.13
C THR A 8 -6.27 -4.00 -0.96
N ALA A 9 -7.35 -3.41 -0.44
CA ALA A 9 -8.41 -2.94 -1.28
C ALA A 9 -7.80 -1.73 -2.01
N LEU A 10 -7.30 -1.94 -3.22
CA LEU A 10 -7.33 -0.93 -4.25
C LEU A 10 -8.82 -0.64 -4.55
N GLY A 11 -9.51 -0.22 -3.51
CA GLY A 11 -10.83 0.36 -3.54
C GLY A 11 -10.66 1.85 -3.33
N LEU A 12 -10.34 2.58 -4.40
CA LEU A 12 -10.66 3.99 -4.50
C LEU A 12 -12.19 4.10 -4.46
N GLY A 13 -12.74 4.00 -3.26
CA GLY A 13 -14.15 4.15 -2.98
C GLY A 13 -14.37 5.39 -2.17
N ALA A 14 -14.70 6.47 -2.79
CA ALA A 14 -15.74 7.42 -2.44
C ALA A 14 -15.61 8.72 -3.26
N VAL A 15 -15.87 8.63 -4.55
CA VAL A 15 -16.55 9.74 -5.25
C VAL A 15 -17.82 9.14 -5.81
N SER A 16 -18.91 9.36 -5.10
CA SER A 16 -20.25 9.01 -5.57
C SER A 16 -20.62 9.95 -6.69
N ALA A 17 -20.41 9.54 -7.93
CA ALA A 17 -21.20 9.96 -9.10
C ALA A 17 -20.71 9.17 -10.31
N ALA A 18 -21.67 8.53 -10.96
CA ALA A 18 -21.58 7.78 -12.21
C ALA A 18 -21.29 6.28 -12.06
N HIS A 19 -22.36 5.52 -12.34
CA HIS A 19 -22.35 4.08 -12.49
C HIS A 19 -21.53 3.69 -13.72
N ALA A 20 -20.25 3.45 -13.53
CA ALA A 20 -19.47 2.69 -14.47
C ALA A 20 -19.33 1.27 -13.89
N HIS A 21 -20.05 0.33 -14.47
CA HIS A 21 -19.83 -1.10 -14.26
C HIS A 21 -18.46 -1.45 -14.83
N THR A 22 -17.41 -1.21 -14.08
CA THR A 22 -16.12 -1.87 -14.33
C THR A 22 -16.22 -3.28 -13.72
N GLN A 23 -16.47 -4.27 -14.56
CA GLN A 23 -16.16 -5.67 -14.27
C GLN A 23 -14.62 -5.82 -14.30
N GLY A 24 -13.93 -5.15 -13.38
CA GLY A 24 -12.55 -5.45 -13.07
C GLY A 24 -12.56 -6.68 -12.15
N SER A 25 -11.88 -7.74 -12.53
CA SER A 25 -11.61 -8.86 -11.64
C SER A 25 -10.77 -8.34 -10.46
N SER A 26 -11.43 -7.94 -9.38
CA SER A 26 -10.74 -7.52 -8.16
C SER A 26 -10.04 -8.76 -7.60
N VAL A 27 -8.71 -8.77 -7.65
CA VAL A 27 -7.91 -9.74 -6.93
C VAL A 27 -8.14 -9.49 -5.44
N GLN A 28 -9.07 -10.22 -4.84
CA GLN A 28 -9.29 -10.17 -3.40
C GLN A 28 -8.25 -11.06 -2.74
N CYS A 29 -7.29 -10.41 -2.11
CA CYS A 29 -6.28 -11.06 -1.28
C CYS A 29 -6.52 -10.63 0.16
N ASN A 30 -7.37 -11.36 0.85
CA ASN A 30 -7.66 -11.11 2.25
C ASN A 30 -6.67 -11.88 3.10
N PHE A 31 -5.73 -11.19 3.70
CA PHE A 31 -4.88 -11.75 4.74
C PHE A 31 -4.81 -10.78 5.93
N GLU A 32 -4.64 -11.33 7.09
CA GLU A 32 -4.50 -10.57 8.33
C GLU A 32 -3.22 -11.01 9.03
N SER A 33 -2.66 -10.14 9.84
CA SER A 33 -1.55 -10.45 10.74
C SER A 33 -1.68 -9.62 12.01
N ASP A 34 -1.47 -10.26 13.15
CA ASP A 34 -1.32 -9.56 14.43
C ASP A 34 0.08 -8.98 14.61
N TYR A 35 0.98 -9.23 13.66
CA TYR A 35 2.37 -8.82 13.72
C TYR A 35 2.66 -7.65 12.79
N THR A 36 3.46 -6.72 13.28
CA THR A 36 4.20 -5.78 12.45
C THR A 36 5.43 -6.50 11.90
N PHE A 37 5.66 -6.38 10.60
CA PHE A 37 6.80 -6.97 9.93
C PHE A 37 7.91 -5.93 9.74
N SER A 38 9.17 -6.36 9.97
CA SER A 38 10.36 -5.61 9.57
C SER A 38 11.47 -6.56 9.13
N GLN A 39 12.40 -6.06 8.32
CA GLN A 39 13.59 -6.79 7.89
C GLN A 39 14.84 -6.01 8.31
N GLN A 40 15.78 -6.67 8.96
CA GLN A 40 17.10 -6.12 9.28
C GLN A 40 18.20 -7.00 8.68
N GLY A 41 18.80 -6.54 7.61
CA GLY A 41 19.74 -7.36 6.84
C GLY A 41 19.09 -8.65 6.34
N ARG A 42 19.54 -9.79 6.83
CA ARG A 42 18.96 -11.11 6.50
C ARG A 42 17.89 -11.58 7.47
N THR A 43 17.70 -10.90 8.59
CA THR A 43 16.75 -11.30 9.63
C THR A 43 15.36 -10.76 9.31
N LEU A 44 14.38 -11.64 9.25
CA LEU A 44 12.97 -11.32 9.22
C LEU A 44 12.48 -11.18 10.65
N ILE A 45 11.78 -10.10 10.96
CA ILE A 45 11.34 -9.78 12.32
C ILE A 45 9.83 -9.53 12.30
N PHE A 46 9.12 -10.28 13.10
CA PHE A 46 7.70 -10.13 13.36
C PHE A 46 7.51 -9.70 14.82
N SER A 47 6.79 -8.62 15.04
CA SER A 47 6.61 -8.05 16.38
C SER A 47 5.15 -7.75 16.65
N LYS A 48 4.69 -8.05 17.87
CA LYS A 48 3.35 -7.68 18.37
C LYS A 48 3.42 -7.21 19.83
N ASP A 49 2.39 -6.52 20.29
CA ASP A 49 2.40 -5.91 21.63
C ASP A 49 2.35 -6.92 22.78
N LYS A 50 1.79 -8.12 22.56
CA LYS A 50 1.51 -9.09 23.61
C LYS A 50 2.35 -10.35 23.50
N ALA A 51 2.89 -10.82 24.63
CA ALA A 51 3.52 -12.14 24.79
C ALA A 51 2.45 -13.24 24.95
N PRO A 52 2.75 -14.53 24.64
CA PRO A 52 4.01 -15.02 24.12
C PRO A 52 4.16 -14.76 22.62
N GLY A 53 5.39 -14.87 22.12
CA GLY A 53 5.67 -14.60 20.70
C GLY A 53 5.59 -13.11 20.38
N LYS A 54 5.93 -12.25 21.35
CA LYS A 54 5.98 -10.81 21.13
C LYS A 54 6.93 -10.41 20.01
N ARG A 55 8.04 -11.14 19.92
CA ARG A 55 9.04 -10.97 18.87
C ARG A 55 9.48 -12.31 18.32
N ILE A 56 9.23 -12.51 17.04
CA ILE A 56 9.64 -13.70 16.30
C ILE A 56 10.65 -13.27 15.25
N MET A 57 11.80 -13.91 15.23
CA MET A 57 12.85 -13.66 14.24
C MET A 57 13.15 -14.94 13.49
N ILE A 58 13.28 -14.83 12.18
CA ILE A 58 13.62 -15.91 11.27
C ILE A 58 14.87 -15.52 10.51
N GLN A 59 15.90 -16.38 10.58
CA GLN A 59 17.14 -16.21 9.86
C GLN A 59 17.85 -17.55 9.69
N ASP A 60 18.26 -17.86 8.47
CA ASP A 60 19.02 -19.06 8.12
C ASP A 60 18.32 -20.35 8.64
N SER A 61 17.01 -20.44 8.39
CA SER A 61 16.12 -21.54 8.83
C SER A 61 16.08 -21.74 10.36
N ARG A 62 16.44 -20.73 11.14
CA ARG A 62 16.33 -20.69 12.60
C ARG A 62 15.16 -19.83 13.00
N LEU A 63 14.51 -20.22 14.09
CA LEU A 63 13.36 -19.54 14.66
C LEU A 63 13.66 -19.11 16.09
N ILE A 64 13.71 -17.80 16.29
CA ILE A 64 14.00 -17.20 17.60
C ILE A 64 12.74 -16.51 18.10
N VAL A 65 12.22 -16.95 19.24
CA VAL A 65 10.98 -16.41 19.83
C VAL A 65 11.29 -15.78 21.17
N ASP A 66 10.96 -14.51 21.33
CA ASP A 66 11.20 -13.73 22.55
C ASP A 66 12.65 -13.87 23.06
N GLY A 67 13.61 -13.89 22.11
CA GLY A 67 15.03 -13.98 22.37
C GLY A 67 15.56 -15.40 22.63
N LYS A 68 14.71 -16.43 22.54
CA LYS A 68 15.11 -17.82 22.67
C LYS A 68 15.11 -18.53 21.32
N ASP A 69 16.21 -19.14 20.98
CA ASP A 69 16.33 -20.02 19.81
C ASP A 69 15.54 -21.31 20.09
N LEU A 70 14.59 -21.62 19.21
CA LEU A 70 13.78 -22.83 19.37
C LEU A 70 14.45 -24.01 18.71
N GLU A 71 14.46 -25.15 19.41
CA GLU A 71 14.89 -26.41 18.82
C GLU A 71 13.84 -26.87 17.81
N LEU A 72 14.23 -26.93 16.54
CA LEU A 72 13.39 -27.38 15.43
C LEU A 72 13.74 -28.80 15.05
N SER A 73 12.71 -29.59 14.76
CA SER A 73 12.90 -30.85 14.04
C SER A 73 13.51 -30.56 12.65
N PRO A 74 14.15 -31.56 12.00
CA PRO A 74 14.63 -31.38 10.63
C PRO A 74 13.52 -30.88 9.67
N GLU A 75 12.32 -31.42 9.83
CA GLU A 75 11.15 -31.06 9.02
C GLU A 75 10.69 -29.62 9.29
N ASP A 76 10.63 -29.20 10.56
CA ASP A 76 10.25 -27.83 10.90
C ASP A 76 11.32 -26.83 10.46
N ARG A 77 12.61 -27.19 10.55
CA ARG A 77 13.70 -26.36 10.03
C ARG A 77 13.58 -26.15 8.52
N GLN A 78 13.23 -27.18 7.79
CA GLN A 78 12.98 -27.08 6.35
C GLN A 78 11.82 -26.12 6.07
N ARG A 79 10.68 -26.28 6.76
CA ARG A 79 9.49 -25.42 6.60
C ARG A 79 9.78 -23.95 6.92
N VAL A 80 10.52 -23.70 8.02
CA VAL A 80 10.96 -22.34 8.38
C VAL A 80 11.85 -21.76 7.29
N GLY A 81 12.74 -22.55 6.68
CA GLY A 81 13.55 -22.13 5.53
C GLY A 81 12.71 -21.81 4.30
N GLU A 82 11.73 -22.66 3.96
CA GLU A 82 10.80 -22.44 2.86
C GLU A 82 9.98 -21.15 3.08
N PHE A 83 9.49 -20.90 4.29
CA PHE A 83 8.80 -19.66 4.65
C PHE A 83 9.72 -18.45 4.50
N GLU A 84 10.96 -18.54 4.99
CA GLU A 84 11.97 -17.50 4.88
C GLU A 84 12.25 -17.14 3.41
N ASP A 85 12.39 -18.13 2.53
CA ASP A 85 12.66 -17.95 1.11
C ASP A 85 11.47 -17.27 0.41
N GLU A 86 10.24 -17.71 0.72
CA GLU A 86 9.03 -17.09 0.18
C GLU A 86 8.89 -15.62 0.62
N MET A 87 9.19 -15.30 1.89
CA MET A 87 9.22 -13.91 2.38
C MET A 87 10.24 -13.07 1.61
N ARG A 88 11.45 -13.60 1.38
CA ARG A 88 12.50 -12.91 0.63
C ARG A 88 12.11 -12.61 -0.82
N LEU A 89 11.30 -13.46 -1.43
CA LEU A 89 10.74 -13.23 -2.76
C LEU A 89 9.54 -12.27 -2.73
N LEU A 90 8.77 -12.24 -1.64
CA LEU A 90 7.62 -11.36 -1.48
C LEU A 90 8.04 -9.89 -1.27
N ILE A 91 9.06 -9.64 -0.47
CA ILE A 91 9.50 -8.28 -0.10
C ILE A 91 9.75 -7.36 -1.33
N PRO A 92 10.52 -7.74 -2.35
CA PRO A 92 10.71 -6.89 -3.52
C PRO A 92 9.42 -6.69 -4.32
N GLN A 93 8.52 -7.65 -4.35
CA GLN A 93 7.21 -7.51 -4.99
C GLN A 93 6.33 -6.50 -4.25
N VAL A 94 6.32 -6.53 -2.91
CA VAL A 94 5.62 -5.52 -2.09
C VAL A 94 6.18 -4.13 -2.37
N LYS A 95 7.51 -3.95 -2.38
CA LYS A 95 8.14 -2.66 -2.72
C LYS A 95 7.73 -2.17 -4.11
N GLN A 96 7.69 -3.06 -5.09
CA GLN A 96 7.29 -2.72 -6.45
C GLN A 96 5.82 -2.26 -6.51
N VAL A 97 4.90 -3.02 -5.91
CA VAL A 97 3.47 -2.64 -5.86
C VAL A 97 3.27 -1.32 -5.14
N THR A 98 3.91 -1.15 -3.98
CA THR A 98 3.83 0.10 -3.21
C THR A 98 4.35 1.29 -4.01
N THR A 99 5.48 1.13 -4.70
CA THR A 99 6.05 2.19 -5.55
C THR A 99 5.10 2.57 -6.68
N GLU A 100 4.51 1.59 -7.36
CA GLU A 100 3.56 1.86 -8.45
C GLU A 100 2.24 2.45 -7.93
N ALA A 101 1.75 2.01 -6.77
CA ALA A 101 0.57 2.61 -6.14
C ALA A 101 0.79 4.10 -5.81
N ILE A 102 1.98 4.45 -5.31
CA ILE A 102 2.38 5.84 -5.10
C ILE A 102 2.37 6.61 -6.42
N ASP A 103 2.95 6.05 -7.47
CA ASP A 103 3.00 6.69 -8.79
C ASP A 103 1.59 6.93 -9.36
N ILE A 104 0.66 6.01 -9.15
CA ILE A 104 -0.75 6.16 -9.53
C ILE A 104 -1.40 7.29 -8.72
N ALA A 105 -1.20 7.31 -7.40
CA ALA A 105 -1.77 8.34 -6.55
C ALA A 105 -1.25 9.75 -6.92
N PHE A 106 0.05 9.91 -7.10
CA PHE A 106 0.63 11.19 -7.50
C PHE A 106 0.24 11.62 -8.90
N LEU A 107 0.06 10.67 -9.83
CA LEU A 107 -0.47 10.96 -11.15
C LEU A 107 -1.86 11.59 -11.03
N ALA A 108 -2.77 10.99 -10.27
CA ALA A 108 -4.10 11.53 -10.06
C ALA A 108 -4.07 12.92 -9.41
N LEU A 109 -3.23 13.12 -8.38
CA LEU A 109 -3.08 14.41 -7.72
C LEU A 109 -2.54 15.51 -8.66
N ILE A 110 -1.59 15.17 -9.52
CA ILE A 110 -1.03 16.10 -10.52
C ILE A 110 -2.08 16.48 -11.55
N GLU A 111 -2.87 15.51 -12.05
CA GLU A 111 -3.93 15.83 -13.03
C GLU A 111 -5.04 16.68 -12.40
N VAL A 112 -5.45 16.41 -11.16
CA VAL A 112 -6.38 17.27 -10.42
C VAL A 112 -5.82 18.70 -10.29
N SER A 113 -4.55 18.83 -9.93
CA SER A 113 -3.92 20.15 -9.83
C SER A 113 -3.92 20.90 -11.17
N ARG A 114 -3.65 20.22 -12.29
CA ARG A 114 -3.72 20.78 -13.64
C ARG A 114 -5.14 21.21 -14.03
N GLY A 115 -6.12 20.36 -13.75
CA GLY A 115 -7.53 20.65 -14.04
C GLY A 115 -8.04 21.90 -13.32
N LEU A 116 -7.68 22.05 -12.04
CA LEU A 116 -8.13 23.18 -11.22
C LEU A 116 -7.40 24.49 -11.53
N ASN A 117 -6.09 24.46 -11.68
CA ASN A 117 -5.27 25.69 -11.82
C ASN A 117 -4.96 26.06 -13.27
N GLY A 118 -5.27 25.19 -14.24
CA GLY A 118 -4.78 25.30 -15.61
C GLY A 118 -3.27 25.05 -15.69
N GLU A 119 -2.67 25.35 -16.85
CA GLU A 119 -1.24 25.13 -17.06
C GLU A 119 -0.33 26.12 -16.29
N GLN A 120 -0.91 27.12 -15.61
CA GLN A 120 -0.16 28.25 -15.06
C GLN A 120 0.45 28.01 -13.67
N ASP A 121 -0.04 27.06 -12.88
CA ASP A 121 0.53 26.79 -11.54
C ASP A 121 1.47 25.58 -11.53
N ASN A 122 2.72 25.83 -11.92
CA ASN A 122 3.79 24.84 -11.86
C ASN A 122 4.33 24.62 -10.43
N SER A 123 3.94 25.42 -9.44
CA SER A 123 4.51 25.33 -8.08
C SER A 123 3.98 24.12 -7.31
N THR A 124 2.68 23.93 -7.32
CA THR A 124 2.02 22.77 -6.68
C THR A 124 2.43 21.46 -7.37
N ILE A 125 2.49 21.44 -8.71
CA ILE A 125 2.94 20.28 -9.47
C ILE A 125 4.38 19.92 -9.11
N ARG A 126 5.29 20.89 -9.01
CA ARG A 126 6.68 20.64 -8.58
C ARG A 126 6.78 20.10 -7.17
N LYS A 127 5.98 20.63 -6.23
CA LYS A 127 5.91 20.08 -4.86
C LYS A 127 5.48 18.62 -4.86
N LEU A 128 4.42 18.27 -5.61
CA LEU A 128 3.94 16.88 -5.74
C LEU A 128 4.99 15.96 -6.36
N GLN A 129 5.66 16.38 -7.43
CA GLN A 129 6.73 15.61 -8.07
C GLN A 129 7.90 15.37 -7.12
N ASN A 130 8.31 16.37 -6.35
CA ASN A 130 9.37 16.23 -5.35
C ASN A 130 8.95 15.29 -4.21
N ALA A 131 7.71 15.39 -3.73
CA ALA A 131 7.16 14.49 -2.73
C ALA A 131 7.12 13.04 -3.23
N GLN A 132 6.67 12.82 -4.48
CA GLN A 132 6.69 11.51 -5.14
C GLN A 132 8.11 10.91 -5.18
N ILE A 133 9.09 11.68 -5.64
CA ILE A 133 10.50 11.24 -5.73
C ILE A 133 11.03 10.89 -4.34
N ASN A 134 10.76 11.72 -3.33
CA ASN A 134 11.21 11.49 -1.96
C ASN A 134 10.60 10.22 -1.37
N LEU A 135 9.29 10.02 -1.56
CA LEU A 135 8.59 8.83 -1.06
C LEU A 135 9.08 7.56 -1.74
N ARG A 136 9.23 7.56 -3.06
CA ARG A 136 9.84 6.44 -3.80
C ARG A 136 11.25 6.11 -3.31
N ASN A 137 12.06 7.14 -3.10
CA ASN A 137 13.43 6.98 -2.58
C ASN A 137 13.42 6.39 -1.17
N SER A 138 12.50 6.81 -0.31
CA SER A 138 12.36 6.27 1.05
C SER A 138 12.05 4.78 1.02
N ILE A 139 11.14 4.33 0.15
CA ILE A 139 10.78 2.92 0.02
C ILE A 139 11.92 2.10 -0.58
N ASN A 140 12.54 2.59 -1.66
CA ASN A 140 13.54 1.82 -2.39
C ASN A 140 14.89 1.77 -1.68
N LYS A 141 15.29 2.86 -1.00
CA LYS A 141 16.57 2.93 -0.30
C LYS A 141 16.54 2.39 1.12
N ASN A 142 15.35 2.22 1.68
CA ASN A 142 15.24 1.65 3.01
C ASN A 142 15.52 0.12 2.94
N PRO A 143 16.67 -0.36 3.45
CA PRO A 143 16.95 -1.78 3.52
C PRO A 143 16.02 -2.48 4.50
N GLU A 144 15.48 -1.73 5.45
CA GLU A 144 14.53 -2.19 6.44
C GLU A 144 13.12 -1.89 5.92
N LEU A 145 12.49 -2.89 5.32
CA LEU A 145 11.06 -2.77 5.04
C LEU A 145 10.32 -2.86 6.37
N VAL A 146 9.80 -1.74 6.83
CA VAL A 146 8.89 -1.71 7.98
C VAL A 146 7.50 -1.50 7.44
N ILE A 147 6.63 -2.49 7.61
CA ILE A 147 5.21 -2.38 7.31
C ILE A 147 4.51 -2.13 8.65
N ASN A 148 4.23 -0.88 8.93
CA ASN A 148 3.51 -0.45 10.14
C ASN A 148 2.68 0.82 9.84
N ASP A 149 1.80 1.19 10.78
CA ASP A 149 0.95 2.38 10.71
C ASP A 149 1.76 3.70 10.67
N ASP A 150 3.04 3.67 11.03
CA ASP A 150 3.92 4.85 11.04
C ASP A 150 4.24 5.39 9.64
N ILE A 151 4.14 4.57 8.60
CA ILE A 151 4.33 5.04 7.21
C ILE A 151 3.23 6.03 6.85
N ASP A 152 2.00 5.74 7.21
CA ASP A 152 0.85 6.60 6.91
C ASP A 152 0.98 7.94 7.66
N ALA A 153 1.24 7.91 8.96
CA ALA A 153 1.29 9.11 9.78
C ALA A 153 2.51 10.01 9.49
N LYS A 154 3.70 9.42 9.28
CA LYS A 154 4.92 10.22 9.15
C LYS A 154 5.23 10.67 7.73
N ILE A 155 4.73 9.95 6.73
CA ILE A 155 5.10 10.18 5.33
C ILE A 155 3.90 10.68 4.52
N ILE A 156 2.74 10.09 4.67
CA ILE A 156 1.55 10.41 3.86
C ILE A 156 0.79 11.61 4.43
N GLU A 157 0.58 11.67 5.74
CA GLU A 157 -0.14 12.80 6.36
C GLU A 157 0.47 14.18 6.04
N PRO A 158 1.80 14.40 6.09
CA PRO A 158 2.36 15.70 5.73
C PRO A 158 2.10 16.09 4.27
N ILE A 159 2.14 15.10 3.35
CA ILE A 159 1.86 15.34 1.93
C ILE A 159 0.40 15.77 1.74
N ILE A 160 -0.54 15.07 2.41
CA ILE A 160 -1.96 15.41 2.37
C ILE A 160 -2.19 16.78 2.99
N ALA A 161 -1.60 17.07 4.14
CA ALA A 161 -1.74 18.33 4.84
C ALA A 161 -1.24 19.53 4.01
N ASP A 162 -0.19 19.37 3.24
CA ASP A 162 0.34 20.40 2.35
C ASP A 162 -0.48 20.57 1.07
N PHE A 163 -1.05 19.46 0.55
CA PHE A 163 -1.74 19.47 -0.74
C PHE A 163 -3.21 19.88 -0.63
N VAL A 164 -3.93 19.41 0.40
CA VAL A 164 -5.38 19.67 0.54
C VAL A 164 -5.72 21.16 0.58
N PRO A 165 -5.01 22.01 1.34
CA PRO A 165 -5.26 23.45 1.33
C PRO A 165 -5.03 24.12 -0.04
N ASP A 166 -4.00 23.69 -0.78
CA ASP A 166 -3.69 24.22 -2.10
C ASP A 166 -4.83 23.88 -3.10
N VAL A 167 -5.31 22.64 -3.10
CA VAL A 167 -6.45 22.18 -3.91
C VAL A 167 -7.74 22.89 -3.53
N ALA A 168 -8.06 22.95 -2.24
CA ALA A 168 -9.27 23.59 -1.75
C ALA A 168 -9.30 25.10 -2.10
N SER A 169 -8.16 25.79 -1.95
CA SER A 169 -8.06 27.20 -2.31
C SER A 169 -8.16 27.43 -3.81
N ALA A 170 -7.61 26.54 -4.64
CA ALA A 170 -7.73 26.60 -6.09
C ALA A 170 -9.19 26.37 -6.54
N ALA A 171 -9.85 25.35 -6.01
CA ALA A 171 -11.25 25.06 -6.30
C ALA A 171 -12.16 26.23 -5.89
N LEU A 172 -11.92 26.84 -4.71
CA LEU A 172 -12.68 27.98 -4.25
C LEU A 172 -12.48 29.22 -5.15
N ARG A 173 -11.23 29.54 -5.50
CA ARG A 173 -10.94 30.65 -6.46
C ARG A 173 -11.66 30.45 -7.78
N GLN A 174 -11.64 29.24 -8.31
CA GLN A 174 -12.28 28.90 -9.56
C GLN A 174 -13.81 29.04 -9.47
N ALA A 175 -14.42 28.49 -8.40
CA ALA A 175 -15.86 28.63 -8.16
C ALA A 175 -16.30 30.11 -8.05
N LEU A 176 -15.56 30.90 -7.27
CA LEU A 176 -15.84 32.34 -7.15
C LEU A 176 -15.69 33.06 -8.49
N SER A 177 -14.66 32.76 -9.28
CA SER A 177 -14.48 33.34 -10.62
C SER A 177 -15.66 33.07 -11.54
N LEU A 178 -16.21 31.85 -11.51
CA LEU A 178 -17.36 31.46 -12.31
C LEU A 178 -18.64 32.18 -11.84
N VAL A 179 -18.89 32.24 -10.56
CA VAL A 179 -20.07 32.88 -9.98
C VAL A 179 -20.08 34.39 -10.24
N PHE A 180 -18.94 35.07 -10.08
CA PHE A 180 -18.87 36.53 -10.23
C PHE A 180 -18.75 36.97 -11.69
N SER A 181 -18.18 36.16 -12.60
CA SER A 181 -18.05 36.54 -14.01
C SER A 181 -19.38 36.52 -14.74
N ARG A 182 -20.37 35.73 -14.32
CA ARG A 182 -21.63 35.46 -15.05
C ARG A 182 -21.39 35.08 -16.52
N ASP A 183 -20.26 34.51 -16.83
CA ASP A 183 -19.78 34.20 -18.18
C ASP A 183 -20.05 32.72 -18.45
N GLU A 184 -21.11 32.44 -19.21
CA GLU A 184 -21.49 31.06 -19.56
C GLU A 184 -20.41 30.35 -20.38
N GLU A 185 -19.63 31.03 -21.18
CA GLU A 185 -18.56 30.40 -21.97
C GLU A 185 -17.43 29.92 -21.07
N LYS A 186 -17.06 30.71 -20.07
CA LYS A 186 -16.08 30.28 -19.05
C LYS A 186 -16.57 29.10 -18.21
N ALA A 187 -17.85 29.08 -17.84
CA ALA A 187 -18.44 27.97 -17.11
C ALA A 187 -18.39 26.67 -17.94
N LYS A 188 -18.84 26.73 -19.21
CA LYS A 188 -18.77 25.59 -20.14
C LYS A 188 -17.33 25.12 -20.40
N ALA A 189 -16.39 26.06 -20.56
CA ALA A 189 -14.98 25.71 -20.74
C ALA A 189 -14.38 25.03 -19.51
N PHE A 190 -14.77 25.46 -18.31
CA PHE A 190 -14.35 24.80 -17.06
C PHE A 190 -14.95 23.40 -16.95
N GLU A 191 -16.25 23.23 -17.15
CA GLU A 191 -16.93 21.94 -17.17
C GLU A 191 -16.23 20.96 -18.12
N LYS A 192 -16.06 21.35 -19.38
CA LYS A 192 -15.35 20.54 -20.37
C LYS A 192 -13.93 20.16 -19.93
N ARG A 193 -13.22 21.07 -19.26
CA ARG A 193 -11.87 20.77 -18.75
C ARG A 193 -11.91 19.79 -17.60
N MET A 194 -12.89 19.89 -16.70
CA MET A 194 -13.06 18.96 -15.58
C MET A 194 -13.44 17.55 -16.07
N ASP A 195 -14.33 17.45 -17.06
CA ASP A 195 -14.71 16.19 -17.70
C ASP A 195 -13.49 15.54 -18.36
N ALA A 196 -12.75 16.29 -19.18
CA ALA A 196 -11.54 15.79 -19.82
C ALA A 196 -10.45 15.34 -18.81
N MET A 197 -10.35 16.06 -17.69
CA MET A 197 -9.45 15.65 -16.59
C MET A 197 -9.91 14.34 -15.96
N GLY A 198 -11.20 14.16 -15.72
CA GLY A 198 -11.78 12.94 -15.19
C GLY A 198 -11.46 11.73 -16.09
N ASP A 199 -11.75 11.85 -17.38
CA ASP A 199 -11.49 10.82 -18.40
C ASP A 199 -9.99 10.48 -18.48
N GLU A 200 -9.12 11.49 -18.42
CA GLU A 200 -7.67 11.30 -18.47
C GLU A 200 -7.13 10.58 -17.22
N ILE A 201 -7.63 10.95 -16.02
CA ILE A 201 -7.29 10.26 -14.76
C ILE A 201 -7.74 8.81 -14.85
N GLU A 202 -9.01 8.56 -15.19
CA GLU A 202 -9.56 7.21 -15.29
C GLU A 202 -8.73 6.35 -16.24
N THR A 203 -8.49 6.83 -17.47
CA THR A 203 -7.71 6.10 -18.47
C THR A 203 -6.30 5.77 -18.00
N LYS A 204 -5.59 6.74 -17.41
CA LYS A 204 -4.20 6.55 -16.96
C LYS A 204 -4.12 5.64 -15.73
N VAL A 205 -5.05 5.81 -14.78
CA VAL A 205 -5.11 5.00 -13.55
C VAL A 205 -5.45 3.55 -13.89
N GLU A 206 -6.48 3.33 -14.71
CA GLU A 206 -6.85 1.98 -15.14
C GLU A 206 -5.73 1.26 -15.89
N ALA A 207 -5.07 1.95 -16.83
CA ALA A 207 -3.97 1.36 -17.58
C ALA A 207 -2.79 0.94 -16.69
N ARG A 208 -2.53 1.67 -15.60
CA ARG A 208 -1.51 1.31 -14.62
C ARG A 208 -1.99 0.22 -13.66
N ALA A 209 -3.22 0.31 -13.16
CA ALA A 209 -3.81 -0.69 -12.29
C ALA A 209 -3.84 -2.08 -12.95
N LYS A 210 -4.23 -2.16 -14.23
CA LYS A 210 -4.17 -3.42 -15.00
C LYS A 210 -2.77 -4.06 -15.07
N LYS A 211 -1.71 -3.27 -15.07
CA LYS A 211 -0.34 -3.79 -15.04
C LYS A 211 0.04 -4.39 -13.68
N LEU A 212 -0.61 -3.96 -12.61
CA LEU A 212 -0.41 -4.49 -11.26
C LEU A 212 -1.16 -5.81 -11.01
N GLU A 213 -2.24 -6.07 -11.73
CA GLU A 213 -3.06 -7.28 -11.50
C GLU A 213 -2.27 -8.59 -11.48
N PRO A 214 -1.40 -8.90 -12.48
CA PRO A 214 -0.64 -10.13 -12.47
C PRO A 214 0.31 -10.23 -11.26
N LEU A 215 0.91 -9.11 -10.87
CA LEU A 215 1.81 -9.05 -9.74
C LEU A 215 1.04 -9.25 -8.42
N ALA A 216 -0.12 -8.60 -8.27
CA ALA A 216 -0.99 -8.77 -7.13
C ALA A 216 -1.49 -10.22 -7.00
N GLN A 217 -1.87 -10.87 -8.11
CA GLN A 217 -2.25 -12.29 -8.12
C GLN A 217 -1.10 -13.20 -7.69
N ALA A 218 0.11 -12.95 -8.20
CA ALA A 218 1.30 -13.70 -7.81
C ALA A 218 1.61 -13.54 -6.32
N MET A 219 1.52 -12.32 -5.79
CA MET A 219 1.68 -12.04 -4.35
C MET A 219 0.64 -12.77 -3.51
N CYS A 220 -0.64 -12.73 -3.89
CA CYS A 220 -1.70 -13.45 -3.20
C CYS A 220 -1.45 -14.96 -3.14
N SER A 221 -1.04 -15.54 -4.27
CA SER A 221 -0.71 -16.96 -4.33
C SER A 221 0.46 -17.31 -3.41
N ARG A 222 1.46 -16.44 -3.33
CA ARG A 222 2.63 -16.59 -2.45
C ARG A 222 2.24 -16.49 -0.98
N VAL A 223 1.44 -15.49 -0.59
CA VAL A 223 0.98 -15.33 0.80
C VAL A 223 0.17 -16.54 1.26
N ARG A 224 -0.73 -17.07 0.42
CA ARG A 224 -1.46 -18.31 0.74
C ARG A 224 -0.53 -19.53 0.86
N ASN A 225 0.53 -19.58 0.05
CA ASN A 225 1.52 -20.65 0.18
C ASN A 225 2.28 -20.55 1.49
N MET A 226 2.66 -19.33 1.89
CA MET A 226 3.35 -19.06 3.15
C MET A 226 2.51 -19.43 4.36
N ASP A 227 1.23 -19.07 4.37
CA ASP A 227 0.27 -19.44 5.39
C ASP A 227 0.18 -20.98 5.57
N ARG A 228 0.10 -21.74 4.44
CA ARG A 228 0.12 -23.21 4.49
C ARG A 228 1.43 -23.78 5.03
N ILE A 229 2.58 -23.19 4.66
CA ILE A 229 3.88 -23.61 5.17
C ILE A 229 3.92 -23.37 6.69
N GLU A 230 3.52 -22.19 7.13
CA GLU A 230 3.47 -21.81 8.53
C GLU A 230 2.58 -22.73 9.35
N ASP A 231 1.37 -23.00 8.89
CA ASP A 231 0.41 -23.92 9.50
C ASP A 231 0.97 -25.33 9.69
N SER A 232 1.88 -25.74 8.83
CA SER A 232 2.54 -27.04 8.88
C SER A 232 3.70 -27.12 9.89
N ILE A 233 4.17 -25.96 10.40
CA ILE A 233 5.23 -25.92 11.43
C ILE A 233 4.68 -26.49 12.74
N GLY A 234 5.32 -27.54 13.23
CA GLY A 234 4.89 -28.28 14.42
C GLY A 234 5.25 -27.61 15.74
N VAL A 235 6.21 -26.68 15.72
CA VAL A 235 6.70 -26.00 16.91
C VAL A 235 5.63 -25.12 17.56
N ARG A 236 5.63 -25.07 18.89
CA ARG A 236 4.65 -24.31 19.68
C ARG A 236 5.31 -23.21 20.48
N LEU A 237 4.61 -22.10 20.68
CA LEU A 237 4.97 -21.04 21.59
C LEU A 237 4.90 -21.52 23.06
N GLY A 238 5.45 -20.76 23.98
CA GLY A 238 5.48 -21.11 25.39
C GLY A 238 4.11 -21.35 26.05
N ASN A 239 3.03 -20.84 25.48
CA ASN A 239 1.63 -21.08 25.87
C ASN A 239 0.97 -22.27 25.13
N LYS A 240 1.74 -23.05 24.37
CA LYS A 240 1.31 -24.15 23.50
C LYS A 240 0.50 -23.74 22.26
N GLU A 241 0.36 -22.46 21.99
CA GLU A 241 -0.25 -21.97 20.73
C GLU A 241 0.70 -22.23 19.56
N LYS A 242 0.12 -22.41 18.38
CA LYS A 242 0.86 -22.40 17.12
C LYS A 242 1.41 -21.00 16.86
N ILE A 243 2.50 -20.94 16.11
CA ILE A 243 2.91 -19.70 15.47
C ILE A 243 1.85 -19.37 14.42
N ASN A 244 1.40 -18.15 14.38
CA ASN A 244 0.45 -17.64 13.39
C ASN A 244 0.87 -16.21 13.03
N LEU A 245 1.72 -16.07 12.02
CA LEU A 245 2.22 -14.79 11.51
C LEU A 245 1.30 -14.24 10.44
N LEU A 246 0.64 -15.13 9.69
CA LEU A 246 -0.25 -14.83 8.59
C LEU A 246 -1.55 -15.62 8.76
N ASP A 247 -2.67 -15.00 8.45
CA ASP A 247 -3.99 -15.65 8.39
C ASP A 247 -4.64 -15.27 7.06
N THR A 248 -4.77 -16.24 6.16
CA THR A 248 -5.41 -16.04 4.87
C THR A 248 -6.85 -16.52 4.95
N LYS A 249 -7.80 -15.57 4.94
CA LYS A 249 -9.21 -15.92 4.84
C LYS A 249 -9.51 -16.43 3.44
N ALA A 250 -10.23 -17.56 3.36
CA ALA A 250 -10.79 -18.03 2.10
C ALA A 250 -11.67 -16.93 1.48
N PRO A 251 -11.67 -16.77 0.15
CA PRO A 251 -12.52 -15.80 -0.54
C PRO A 251 -14.00 -16.09 -0.37
#